data_52594157addebc3448c46e9dd250356e
#
_entry.id   52594157addebc3448c46e9dd250356e
#
_cell.length_a   1.000
_cell.length_b   1.000
_cell.length_c   1.000
_cell.angle_alpha   90.00
_cell.angle_beta   90.00
_cell.angle_gamma   90.00
#
_symmetry.space_group_name_H-M   'P 1'
#
loop_
_entity.id
_entity.type
_entity.pdbx_description
1 polymer ?
#
loop_
_entity_poly.entity_id
_entity_poly.type
_entity_poly.pdbx_seq_one_letter_code
_entity_poly.pdbx_strand_id
1 'polypeptide(L)'
;MFGAGNYFADDGAKADQYTRAADTRFETGSNPLAPMHALLYPDGALPTSGVNYVFLCRVGLGCTIRTRDGRTCLDAGVATSDKLFATQRRRQLGEIAGCREPKVPYHSLLAELGGKIARFREMVVFDGARIYPEYLLAYSRQ
;
A
#
# COMPACT_ATOMS: atom_id res chain seq x y z
N MET A 1 -2.80 -10.35 -4.87
CA MET A 1 -2.08 -10.76 -6.10
C MET A 1 -0.58 -10.73 -5.86
N PHE A 2 -0.04 -9.69 -5.29
CA PHE A 2 1.40 -9.44 -5.08
C PHE A 2 1.89 -9.73 -3.65
N GLY A 3 1.24 -10.64 -2.95
CA GLY A 3 1.61 -11.10 -1.62
C GLY A 3 0.79 -10.48 -0.49
N ALA A 4 1.04 -10.94 0.73
CA ALA A 4 0.34 -10.53 1.95
C ALA A 4 1.16 -9.45 2.70
N GLY A 5 1.34 -8.33 2.06
CA GLY A 5 2.01 -7.13 2.58
C GLY A 5 1.09 -5.92 2.64
N ASN A 6 1.65 -4.78 3.00
CA ASN A 6 1.00 -3.48 2.96
C ASN A 6 1.19 -2.86 1.58
N TYR A 7 0.10 -2.41 0.98
CA TYR A 7 0.06 -1.90 -0.39
C TYR A 7 0.03 -0.38 -0.39
N PHE A 8 0.87 0.21 -1.24
CA PHE A 8 0.97 1.64 -1.46
C PHE A 8 0.90 1.95 -2.94
N ALA A 9 0.48 3.15 -3.27
CA ALA A 9 0.51 3.69 -4.62
C ALA A 9 1.13 5.09 -4.60
N ASP A 10 1.77 5.45 -5.69
CA ASP A 10 2.27 6.79 -5.96
C ASP A 10 1.22 7.67 -6.66
N ASP A 11 0.01 7.15 -6.85
CA ASP A 11 -1.12 7.83 -7.46
C ASP A 11 -2.31 7.83 -6.49
N GLY A 12 -2.79 9.04 -6.14
CA GLY A 12 -3.93 9.22 -5.25
C GLY A 12 -5.23 8.58 -5.75
N ALA A 13 -5.43 8.53 -7.07
CA ALA A 13 -6.60 7.91 -7.67
C ALA A 13 -6.63 6.38 -7.44
N LYS A 14 -5.47 5.76 -7.24
CA LYS A 14 -5.41 4.35 -6.82
C LYS A 14 -5.84 4.19 -5.37
N ALA A 15 -5.34 5.03 -4.47
CA ALA A 15 -5.70 5.00 -3.07
C ALA A 15 -7.21 5.26 -2.88
N ASP A 16 -7.76 6.21 -3.64
CA ASP A 16 -9.18 6.56 -3.62
C ASP A 16 -10.12 5.38 -3.90
N GLN A 17 -9.70 4.42 -4.73
CA GLN A 17 -10.50 3.22 -5.02
C GLN A 17 -10.79 2.34 -3.79
N TYR A 18 -9.99 2.47 -2.74
CA TYR A 18 -10.10 1.69 -1.50
C TYR A 18 -10.72 2.47 -0.36
N THR A 19 -11.06 3.75 -0.58
CA THR A 19 -11.74 4.56 0.41
C THR A 19 -13.26 4.50 0.22
N ARG A 20 -13.96 4.69 1.32
CA ARG A 20 -15.41 4.92 1.33
C ARG A 20 -15.66 6.18 2.12
N ALA A 21 -16.62 6.98 1.66
CA ALA A 21 -17.07 8.11 2.45
C ALA A 21 -17.50 7.61 3.84
N ALA A 22 -17.00 8.26 4.88
CA ALA A 22 -17.50 8.01 6.23
C ALA A 22 -18.99 8.32 6.24
N ASP A 23 -19.80 7.31 6.51
CA ASP A 23 -21.25 7.45 6.54
C ASP A 23 -21.64 8.25 7.78
N THR A 24 -22.30 9.40 7.60
CA THR A 24 -22.83 10.23 8.67
C THR A 24 -23.80 9.45 9.56
N ARG A 25 -24.37 8.34 9.10
CA ARG A 25 -25.21 7.44 9.90
C ARG A 25 -24.50 6.77 11.05
N PHE A 26 -23.16 6.82 11.13
CA PHE A 26 -22.39 6.37 12.29
C PHE A 26 -22.31 7.39 13.45
N GLU A 27 -23.07 8.45 13.40
CA GLU A 27 -23.10 9.49 14.45
C GLU A 27 -23.68 9.03 15.79
N THR A 28 -24.27 7.84 15.87
CA THR A 28 -24.77 7.29 17.13
C THR A 28 -23.67 6.55 17.90
N GLY A 29 -22.99 7.28 18.78
CA GLY A 29 -22.31 6.75 19.97
C GLY A 29 -21.08 5.84 19.82
N SER A 30 -20.82 5.25 18.66
CA SER A 30 -19.74 4.29 18.44
C SER A 30 -18.87 4.55 17.21
N ASN A 31 -18.98 5.74 16.60
CA ASN A 31 -18.12 6.05 15.43
C ASN A 31 -16.71 6.41 15.89
N PRO A 32 -15.68 5.57 15.62
CA PRO A 32 -14.30 5.86 15.99
C PRO A 32 -13.75 7.13 15.30
N LEU A 33 -14.39 7.62 14.24
CA LEU A 33 -14.01 8.81 13.51
C LEU A 33 -14.68 10.08 14.07
N ALA A 34 -15.65 9.96 14.97
CA ALA A 34 -16.39 11.13 15.52
C ALA A 34 -15.49 12.20 16.15
N PRO A 35 -14.45 11.88 16.95
CA PRO A 35 -13.54 12.89 17.49
C PRO A 35 -12.76 13.63 16.38
N MET A 36 -12.40 12.93 15.32
CA MET A 36 -11.68 13.49 14.18
C MET A 36 -12.60 14.38 13.34
N HIS A 37 -13.86 13.97 13.12
CA HIS A 37 -14.86 14.79 12.45
C HIS A 37 -15.13 16.08 13.22
N ALA A 38 -15.26 16.02 14.54
CA ALA A 38 -15.44 17.21 15.38
C ALA A 38 -14.26 18.18 15.30
N LEU A 39 -13.03 17.67 15.16
CA LEU A 39 -11.85 18.49 14.99
C LEU A 39 -11.79 19.17 13.62
N LEU A 40 -12.10 18.43 12.55
CA LEU A 40 -12.03 18.94 11.18
C LEU A 40 -13.24 19.80 10.79
N TYR A 41 -14.39 19.55 11.39
CA TYR A 41 -15.66 20.20 11.09
C TYR A 41 -16.34 20.64 12.39
N PRO A 42 -15.80 21.67 13.08
CA PRO A 42 -16.28 22.11 14.39
C PRO A 42 -17.75 22.58 14.36
N ASP A 43 -18.20 23.08 13.21
CA ASP A 43 -19.59 23.52 13.02
C ASP A 43 -20.55 22.36 12.71
N GLY A 44 -20.07 21.13 12.69
CA GLY A 44 -20.89 19.94 12.37
C GLY A 44 -21.33 19.80 10.91
N ALA A 45 -20.92 20.73 10.04
CA ALA A 45 -21.29 20.76 8.62
C ALA A 45 -20.40 19.87 7.78
N LEU A 46 -20.62 18.56 7.83
CA LEU A 46 -19.92 17.61 6.95
C LEU A 46 -20.33 17.83 5.48
N PRO A 47 -19.41 17.64 4.52
CA PRO A 47 -19.75 17.65 3.10
C PRO A 47 -20.85 16.64 2.78
N THR A 48 -21.79 17.02 1.92
CA THR A 48 -22.94 16.18 1.51
C THR A 48 -22.51 14.88 0.82
N SER A 49 -21.36 14.89 0.14
CA SER A 49 -20.72 13.71 -0.47
C SER A 49 -20.01 12.81 0.54
N GLY A 50 -20.01 13.20 1.82
CA GLY A 50 -19.26 12.53 2.87
C GLY A 50 -17.76 12.84 2.84
N VAL A 51 -17.04 12.35 3.84
CA VAL A 51 -15.59 12.55 3.99
C VAL A 51 -14.87 11.23 3.79
N ASN A 52 -13.88 11.21 2.92
CA ASN A 52 -12.97 10.10 2.72
C ASN A 52 -11.65 10.40 3.41
N TYR A 53 -10.97 9.35 3.86
CA TYR A 53 -9.67 9.46 4.52
C TYR A 53 -8.62 8.61 3.81
N VAL A 54 -7.42 9.16 3.68
CA VAL A 54 -6.26 8.46 3.13
C VAL A 54 -5.00 8.84 3.90
N PHE A 55 -4.12 7.88 4.12
CA PHE A 55 -2.81 8.14 4.71
C PHE A 55 -1.80 8.53 3.64
N LEU A 56 -1.09 9.61 3.84
CA LEU A 56 0.18 9.89 3.18
C LEU A 56 1.29 9.30 4.04
N CYS A 57 2.01 8.32 3.50
CA CYS A 57 3.01 7.57 4.23
C CYS A 57 4.41 7.81 3.67
N ARG A 58 5.39 7.88 4.57
CA ARG A 58 6.79 7.67 4.21
C ARG A 58 7.09 6.18 4.28
N VAL A 59 7.63 5.62 3.20
CA VAL A 59 7.85 4.19 3.08
C VAL A 59 9.29 3.89 2.70
N GLY A 60 9.99 3.11 3.53
CA GLY A 60 11.34 2.65 3.27
C GLY A 60 11.33 1.44 2.32
N LEU A 61 11.45 1.67 1.02
CA LEU A 61 11.41 0.58 0.02
C LEU A 61 12.66 -0.32 0.08
N GLY A 62 13.83 0.24 0.39
CA GLY A 62 15.08 -0.53 0.42
C GLY A 62 15.42 -1.17 -0.92
N CYS A 63 15.93 -2.40 -0.91
CA CYS A 63 16.16 -3.18 -2.12
C CYS A 63 14.83 -3.72 -2.65
N THR A 64 14.43 -3.25 -3.81
CA THR A 64 13.13 -3.55 -4.42
C THR A 64 13.28 -4.59 -5.53
N ILE A 65 12.38 -5.56 -5.58
CA ILE A 65 12.22 -6.48 -6.71
C ILE A 65 11.01 -6.10 -7.55
N ARG A 66 11.12 -6.14 -8.87
CA ARG A 66 10.06 -5.71 -9.79
C ARG A 66 9.37 -6.89 -10.47
N THR A 67 8.07 -6.76 -10.67
CA THR A 67 7.25 -7.77 -11.35
C THR A 67 6.06 -7.14 -12.08
N ARG A 68 5.50 -7.82 -13.08
CA ARG A 68 4.25 -7.45 -13.75
C ARG A 68 3.11 -8.41 -13.46
N ASP A 69 3.42 -9.59 -12.97
CA ASP A 69 2.43 -10.68 -12.83
C ASP A 69 2.39 -11.30 -11.44
N GLY A 70 3.31 -10.89 -10.53
CA GLY A 70 3.49 -11.47 -9.20
C GLY A 70 4.09 -12.87 -9.21
N ARG A 71 4.76 -13.26 -10.30
CA ARG A 71 5.40 -14.58 -10.48
C ARG A 71 6.81 -14.46 -11.05
N THR A 72 7.02 -13.54 -11.97
CA THR A 72 8.26 -13.37 -12.73
C THR A 72 8.95 -12.09 -12.29
N CYS A 73 10.25 -12.15 -12.02
CA CYS A 73 11.08 -10.99 -11.77
C CYS A 73 11.45 -10.29 -13.09
N LEU A 74 11.42 -8.94 -13.08
CA LEU A 74 11.84 -8.12 -14.21
C LEU A 74 13.31 -7.70 -14.14
N ASP A 75 13.95 -7.87 -12.99
CA ASP A 75 15.30 -7.38 -12.77
C ASP A 75 16.33 -8.37 -13.34
N ALA A 76 17.29 -7.84 -14.11
CA ALA A 76 18.36 -8.62 -14.69
C ALA A 76 19.26 -9.22 -13.60
N GLY A 77 19.68 -10.47 -13.79
CA GLY A 77 20.57 -11.17 -12.85
C GLY A 77 19.86 -11.90 -11.72
N VAL A 78 18.56 -11.73 -11.57
CA VAL A 78 17.74 -12.63 -10.75
C VAL A 78 17.37 -13.82 -11.63
N ALA A 79 17.76 -15.04 -11.26
CA ALA A 79 17.45 -16.22 -12.04
C ALA A 79 15.93 -16.34 -12.24
N THR A 80 15.50 -16.61 -13.47
CA THR A 80 14.08 -16.72 -13.85
C THR A 80 13.34 -17.84 -13.13
N SER A 81 14.05 -18.75 -12.49
CA SER A 81 13.53 -19.82 -11.64
C SER A 81 13.30 -19.39 -10.20
N ASP A 82 13.83 -18.23 -9.81
CA ASP A 82 13.78 -17.84 -8.42
C ASP A 82 12.42 -17.31 -8.07
N LYS A 83 11.86 -17.97 -7.09
CA LYS A 83 10.56 -17.65 -6.55
C LYS A 83 10.58 -16.22 -6.05
N LEU A 84 9.76 -15.37 -6.63
CA LEU A 84 9.56 -13.99 -6.18
C LEU A 84 9.29 -13.93 -4.66
N PHE A 85 8.73 -14.99 -4.12
CA PHE A 85 8.44 -15.16 -2.70
C PHE A 85 9.17 -16.37 -2.13
N ALA A 86 9.73 -16.23 -0.93
CA ALA A 86 10.41 -17.29 -0.20
C ALA A 86 9.47 -18.46 0.16
N THR A 87 8.18 -18.18 0.34
CA THR A 87 7.17 -19.17 0.75
C THR A 87 5.87 -19.04 -0.02
N GLN A 88 5.06 -20.10 -0.02
CA GLN A 88 3.72 -20.09 -0.63
C GLN A 88 2.77 -19.08 0.03
N ARG A 89 2.99 -18.73 1.30
CA ARG A 89 2.19 -17.72 2.02
C ARG A 89 2.42 -16.30 1.53
N ARG A 90 3.46 -16.07 0.71
CA ARG A 90 3.79 -14.79 0.08
C ARG A 90 3.88 -13.62 1.08
N ARG A 91 4.47 -13.88 2.24
CA ARG A 91 4.71 -12.89 3.30
C ARG A 91 6.14 -12.40 3.35
N GLN A 92 7.02 -13.04 2.60
CA GLN A 92 8.43 -12.72 2.52
C GLN A 92 8.91 -12.90 1.09
N LEU A 93 9.69 -11.94 0.63
CA LEU A 93 10.31 -11.98 -0.70
C LEU A 93 11.51 -12.93 -0.71
N GLY A 94 11.93 -13.30 -1.92
CA GLY A 94 13.15 -14.05 -2.14
C GLY A 94 14.41 -13.28 -1.73
N GLU A 95 15.54 -13.96 -1.77
CA GLU A 95 16.82 -13.40 -1.38
C GLU A 95 17.41 -12.54 -2.49
N ILE A 96 18.18 -11.52 -2.11
CA ILE A 96 18.91 -10.65 -3.03
C ILE A 96 20.04 -11.46 -3.67
N ALA A 97 20.04 -11.52 -5.00
CA ALA A 97 21.06 -12.23 -5.75
C ALA A 97 22.47 -11.65 -5.48
N GLY A 98 23.44 -12.53 -5.27
CA GLY A 98 24.83 -12.14 -5.03
C GLY A 98 25.16 -11.67 -3.62
N CYS A 99 24.19 -11.56 -2.71
CA CYS A 99 24.48 -11.41 -1.29
C CYS A 99 25.11 -12.71 -0.74
N ARG A 100 26.30 -12.54 -0.14
CA ARG A 100 26.94 -13.60 0.67
C ARG A 100 26.27 -13.68 2.03
N GLU A 101 26.64 -14.66 2.84
CA GLU A 101 26.11 -14.80 4.21
C GLU A 101 26.33 -13.52 5.06
N PRO A 102 25.33 -13.06 5.83
CA PRO A 102 23.97 -13.62 5.89
C PRO A 102 23.14 -13.26 4.65
N LYS A 103 22.28 -14.17 4.22
CA LYS A 103 21.35 -13.94 3.12
C LYS A 103 20.31 -12.88 3.49
N VAL A 104 20.12 -11.93 2.61
CA VAL A 104 19.21 -10.80 2.83
C VAL A 104 18.04 -10.89 1.85
N PRO A 105 16.79 -10.89 2.33
CA PRO A 105 15.64 -10.86 1.44
C PRO A 105 15.49 -9.48 0.78
N TYR A 106 14.83 -9.42 -0.37
CA TYR A 106 14.34 -8.16 -0.89
C TYR A 106 13.37 -7.52 0.12
N HIS A 107 13.39 -6.18 0.18
CA HIS A 107 12.66 -5.42 1.21
C HIS A 107 11.25 -5.05 0.75
N SER A 108 11.08 -4.83 -0.54
CA SER A 108 9.81 -4.43 -1.13
C SER A 108 9.64 -5.00 -2.53
N LEU A 109 8.40 -5.03 -2.99
CA LEU A 109 8.03 -5.44 -4.33
C LEU A 109 7.36 -4.26 -5.04
N LEU A 110 7.79 -3.99 -6.27
CA LEU A 110 7.18 -3.02 -7.16
C LEU A 110 6.43 -3.76 -8.28
N ALA A 111 5.12 -3.64 -8.25
CA ALA A 111 4.26 -4.13 -9.31
C ALA A 111 4.16 -3.08 -10.41
N GLU A 112 4.87 -3.33 -11.51
CA GLU A 112 4.99 -2.43 -12.66
C GLU A 112 3.80 -2.54 -13.62
N LEU A 113 3.55 -1.46 -14.34
CA LEU A 113 2.56 -1.43 -15.42
C LEU A 113 2.86 -2.48 -16.50
N GLY A 114 1.81 -2.97 -17.10
CA GLY A 114 1.84 -4.07 -18.06
C GLY A 114 1.44 -5.41 -17.41
N GLY A 115 1.17 -6.41 -18.20
CA GLY A 115 0.71 -7.71 -17.71
C GLY A 115 -0.61 -7.60 -16.95
N LYS A 116 -0.59 -7.87 -15.64
CA LYS A 116 -1.78 -7.82 -14.79
C LYS A 116 -2.08 -6.43 -14.20
N ILE A 117 -1.13 -5.50 -14.28
CA ILE A 117 -1.27 -4.13 -13.81
C ILE A 117 -1.53 -3.23 -15.00
N ALA A 118 -2.77 -2.82 -15.18
CA ALA A 118 -3.18 -2.03 -16.34
C ALA A 118 -3.09 -0.51 -16.11
N ARG A 119 -3.27 -0.03 -14.87
CA ARG A 119 -3.55 1.38 -14.64
C ARG A 119 -2.59 2.06 -13.65
N PHE A 120 -2.28 1.45 -12.53
CA PHE A 120 -1.49 2.06 -11.46
C PHE A 120 -0.41 1.12 -10.98
N ARG A 121 0.79 1.63 -10.73
CA ARG A 121 1.84 0.89 -10.02
C ARG A 121 1.43 0.67 -8.57
N GLU A 122 1.93 -0.42 -8.00
CA GLU A 122 1.74 -0.72 -6.59
C GLU A 122 3.09 -1.06 -5.95
N MET A 123 3.36 -0.47 -4.80
CA MET A 123 4.48 -0.84 -3.95
C MET A 123 3.96 -1.69 -2.81
N VAL A 124 4.59 -2.84 -2.57
CA VAL A 124 4.20 -3.76 -1.51
C VAL A 124 5.37 -3.93 -0.53
N VAL A 125 5.12 -3.63 0.74
CA VAL A 125 6.11 -3.74 1.82
C VAL A 125 5.62 -4.76 2.83
N PHE A 126 6.50 -5.69 3.20
CA PHE A 126 6.15 -6.84 4.05
C PHE A 126 6.54 -6.65 5.52
N ASP A 127 7.29 -5.60 5.81
CA ASP A 127 7.71 -5.23 7.17
C ASP A 127 7.08 -3.89 7.57
N GLY A 128 6.23 -3.92 8.61
CA GLY A 128 5.54 -2.74 9.11
C GLY A 128 6.48 -1.67 9.69
N ALA A 129 7.67 -2.04 10.16
CA ALA A 129 8.67 -1.11 10.68
C ALA A 129 9.22 -0.14 9.61
N ARG A 130 8.99 -0.44 8.32
CA ARG A 130 9.38 0.39 7.17
C ARG A 130 8.33 1.41 6.76
N ILE A 131 7.21 1.49 7.47
CA ILE A 131 6.04 2.28 7.12
C ILE A 131 5.81 3.31 8.20
N TYR A 132 5.80 4.58 7.83
CA TYR A 132 5.49 5.69 8.72
C TYR A 132 4.33 6.51 8.15
N PRO A 133 3.11 6.42 8.71
CA PRO A 133 2.02 7.32 8.39
C PRO A 133 2.39 8.74 8.83
N GLU A 134 2.54 9.65 7.88
CA GLU A 134 3.01 11.01 8.14
C GLU A 134 1.86 12.00 8.24
N TYR A 135 0.87 11.83 7.35
CA TYR A 135 -0.34 12.66 7.34
C TYR A 135 -1.58 11.80 7.13
N LEU A 136 -2.67 12.21 7.75
CA LEU A 136 -4.01 11.75 7.43
C LEU A 136 -4.70 12.86 6.64
N LEU A 137 -5.08 12.57 5.42
CA LEU A 137 -5.79 13.50 4.54
C LEU A 137 -7.27 13.21 4.58
N ALA A 138 -8.06 14.25 4.80
CA ALA A 138 -9.51 14.21 4.67
C ALA A 138 -9.91 14.93 3.37
N TYR A 139 -10.80 14.34 2.59
CA TYR A 139 -11.24 14.91 1.33
C TYR A 139 -12.67 14.46 0.98
N SER A 140 -13.34 15.23 0.14
CA SER A 140 -14.62 14.87 -0.44
C SER A 140 -14.47 14.70 -1.95
N ARG A 141 -15.26 13.78 -2.52
CA ARG A 141 -15.36 13.65 -3.99
C ARG A 141 -16.35 14.69 -4.51
N GLN A 142 -15.97 15.37 -5.55
CA GLN A 142 -16.84 16.29 -6.30
C GLN A 142 -17.70 15.52 -7.28
#